data_605d418eb6989cb7a28add2e02d06ebd
#
_entry.id   605d418eb6989cb7a28add2e02d06ebd
#
_cell.length_a   1.000
_cell.length_b   1.000
_cell.length_c   1.000
_cell.angle_alpha   90.00
_cell.angle_beta   90.00
_cell.angle_gamma   90.00
#
_symmetry.space_group_name_H-M   'P 1'
#
loop_
_entity.id
_entity.type
_entity.pdbx_description
1 polymer ?
#
loop_
_entity_poly.entity_id
_entity_poly.type
_entity_poly.pdbx_seq_one_letter_code
_entity_poly.pdbx_strand_id
1 'polypeptide(L)'
;MPRVYFDNAATTPIAEVALQAFIEQSRHIGNASSLHTYGRDVRKAVEEARERIAGLIDAHASEIIFTGSGTEANNLALKGAYWHRNKDGIARNLIVISAFEHHAVLDPARWLEDFEGAELALVSVSQEGFVDLQALEEIIRERHDEIALISVMHSNNEVGTVQPLSEIVKLADQFEIPVHSDAVQSLGKIPLSFKKLGLFAMTKIGRAHV
;
A
#
# COMPACT_ATOMS: atom_id res chain seq x y z
N MET A 1 34.31 -20.71 0.85
CA MET A 1 33.61 -19.77 1.75
C MET A 1 32.13 -19.97 1.58
N PRO A 2 31.32 -19.98 2.64
CA PRO A 2 29.86 -20.02 2.51
C PRO A 2 29.39 -18.78 1.74
N ARG A 3 28.41 -18.95 0.85
CA ARG A 3 27.76 -17.82 0.15
C ARG A 3 26.81 -17.13 1.15
N VAL A 4 26.91 -15.82 1.27
CA VAL A 4 26.01 -15.00 2.10
C VAL A 4 25.12 -14.20 1.17
N TYR A 5 23.79 -14.22 1.43
CA TYR A 5 22.80 -13.48 0.67
C TYR A 5 22.32 -12.30 1.50
N PHE A 6 22.43 -11.08 0.95
CA PHE A 6 22.06 -9.84 1.64
C PHE A 6 20.90 -9.09 1.01
N ASP A 7 20.44 -9.52 -0.17
CA ASP A 7 19.34 -8.84 -0.89
C ASP A 7 17.95 -9.30 -0.42
N ASN A 8 17.72 -9.21 0.88
CA ASN A 8 16.44 -9.63 1.49
C ASN A 8 15.27 -8.70 1.18
N ALA A 9 15.54 -7.50 0.66
CA ALA A 9 14.49 -6.59 0.19
C ALA A 9 13.88 -7.09 -1.13
N ALA A 10 14.70 -7.67 -2.02
CA ALA A 10 14.23 -8.23 -3.28
C ALA A 10 13.49 -9.55 -3.09
N THR A 11 14.09 -10.50 -2.36
CA THR A 11 13.49 -11.81 -2.10
C THR A 11 14.09 -12.47 -0.86
N THR A 12 13.34 -13.36 -0.24
CA THR A 12 13.80 -14.22 0.86
C THR A 12 13.27 -15.63 0.66
N PRO A 13 13.84 -16.67 1.29
CA PRO A 13 13.25 -18.00 1.28
C PRO A 13 11.81 -17.97 1.78
N ILE A 14 10.93 -18.79 1.20
CA ILE A 14 9.58 -18.97 1.72
C ILE A 14 9.64 -19.67 3.08
N ALA A 15 8.87 -19.19 4.04
CA ALA A 15 8.75 -19.86 5.35
C ALA A 15 8.16 -21.27 5.19
N GLU A 16 8.71 -22.25 5.87
CA GLU A 16 8.26 -23.64 5.76
C GLU A 16 6.75 -23.79 6.04
N VAL A 17 6.24 -23.11 7.07
CA VAL A 17 4.81 -23.11 7.41
C VAL A 17 3.94 -22.58 6.25
N ALA A 18 4.42 -21.59 5.52
CA ALA A 18 3.71 -21.02 4.38
C ALA A 18 3.78 -21.94 3.16
N LEU A 19 4.93 -22.58 2.93
CA LEU A 19 5.09 -23.58 1.87
C LEU A 19 4.15 -24.77 2.10
N GLN A 20 4.06 -25.28 3.32
CA GLN A 20 3.16 -26.38 3.68
C GLN A 20 1.69 -25.97 3.50
N ALA A 21 1.29 -24.78 3.94
CA ALA A 21 -0.07 -24.27 3.72
C ALA A 21 -0.40 -24.13 2.23
N PHE A 22 0.57 -23.65 1.42
CA PHE A 22 0.40 -23.57 -0.03
C PHE A 22 0.21 -24.94 -0.69
N ILE A 23 1.04 -25.93 -0.32
CA ILE A 23 0.95 -27.31 -0.82
C ILE A 23 -0.39 -27.92 -0.43
N GLU A 24 -0.84 -27.74 0.80
CA GLU A 24 -2.12 -28.24 1.27
C GLU A 24 -3.29 -27.64 0.48
N GLN A 25 -3.35 -26.30 0.38
CA GLN A 25 -4.42 -25.61 -0.32
C GLN A 25 -4.43 -25.91 -1.84
N SER A 26 -3.25 -26.10 -2.46
CA SER A 26 -3.17 -26.42 -3.90
C SER A 26 -3.77 -27.78 -4.27
N ARG A 27 -4.00 -28.66 -3.31
CA ARG A 27 -4.67 -29.97 -3.51
C ARG A 27 -6.20 -29.87 -3.51
N HIS A 28 -6.76 -28.76 -3.03
CA HIS A 28 -8.20 -28.58 -3.01
C HIS A 28 -8.71 -28.20 -4.40
N ILE A 29 -9.81 -28.86 -4.81
CA ILE A 29 -10.49 -28.57 -6.08
C ILE A 29 -11.73 -27.72 -5.78
N GLY A 30 -11.83 -26.55 -6.38
CA GLY A 30 -13.02 -25.71 -6.25
C GLY A 30 -12.82 -24.33 -6.86
N ASN A 31 -13.93 -23.70 -7.18
CA ASN A 31 -13.99 -22.29 -7.57
C ASN A 31 -14.79 -21.56 -6.47
N ALA A 32 -14.19 -20.56 -5.85
CA ALA A 32 -14.80 -19.81 -4.74
C ALA A 32 -16.14 -19.12 -5.11
N SER A 33 -16.42 -18.93 -6.41
CA SER A 33 -17.69 -18.39 -6.90
C SER A 33 -18.81 -19.46 -7.06
N SER A 34 -18.47 -20.76 -6.96
CA SER A 34 -19.45 -21.84 -7.10
C SER A 34 -20.27 -22.07 -5.83
N LEU A 35 -21.55 -22.41 -6.00
CA LEU A 35 -22.50 -22.60 -4.89
C LEU A 35 -22.45 -24.00 -4.24
N HIS A 36 -21.81 -24.99 -4.89
CA HIS A 36 -21.68 -26.35 -4.37
C HIS A 36 -20.58 -26.44 -3.27
N THR A 37 -20.51 -27.56 -2.58
CA THR A 37 -19.64 -27.76 -1.40
C THR A 37 -18.19 -27.42 -1.68
N TYR A 38 -17.59 -27.94 -2.74
CA TYR A 38 -16.18 -27.65 -3.08
C TYR A 38 -15.91 -26.15 -3.29
N GLY A 39 -16.86 -25.41 -3.89
CA GLY A 39 -16.72 -23.95 -4.04
C GLY A 39 -16.84 -23.22 -2.70
N ARG A 40 -17.75 -23.65 -1.82
CA ARG A 40 -17.89 -23.08 -0.49
C ARG A 40 -16.65 -23.30 0.39
N ASP A 41 -16.03 -24.48 0.29
CA ASP A 41 -14.82 -24.80 1.05
C ASP A 41 -13.65 -23.91 0.64
N VAL A 42 -13.44 -23.69 -0.65
CA VAL A 42 -12.41 -22.76 -1.15
C VAL A 42 -12.73 -21.31 -0.76
N ARG A 43 -14.00 -20.88 -0.88
CA ARG A 43 -14.43 -19.55 -0.41
C ARG A 43 -14.15 -19.36 1.06
N LYS A 44 -14.45 -20.34 1.90
CA LYS A 44 -14.18 -20.31 3.35
C LYS A 44 -12.69 -20.08 3.61
N ALA A 45 -11.80 -20.80 2.93
CA ALA A 45 -10.35 -20.62 3.07
C ALA A 45 -9.89 -19.19 2.72
N VAL A 46 -10.47 -18.60 1.65
CA VAL A 46 -10.17 -17.19 1.26
C VAL A 46 -10.66 -16.21 2.33
N GLU A 47 -11.88 -16.37 2.83
CA GLU A 47 -12.41 -15.45 3.85
C GLU A 47 -11.68 -15.58 5.19
N GLU A 48 -11.32 -16.79 5.61
CA GLU A 48 -10.49 -16.99 6.81
C GLU A 48 -9.10 -16.34 6.67
N ALA A 49 -8.49 -16.40 5.48
CA ALA A 49 -7.23 -15.71 5.22
C ALA A 49 -7.41 -14.18 5.28
N ARG A 50 -8.51 -13.66 4.75
CA ARG A 50 -8.89 -12.25 4.80
C ARG A 50 -9.05 -11.76 6.25
N GLU A 51 -9.80 -12.50 7.06
CA GLU A 51 -10.01 -12.19 8.49
C GLU A 51 -8.69 -12.18 9.28
N ARG A 52 -7.82 -13.17 9.02
CA ARG A 52 -6.51 -13.24 9.68
C ARG A 52 -5.61 -12.05 9.31
N ILE A 53 -5.57 -11.67 8.03
CA ILE A 53 -4.81 -10.49 7.59
C ILE A 53 -5.37 -9.23 8.23
N ALA A 54 -6.69 -9.06 8.22
CA ALA A 54 -7.36 -7.92 8.85
C ALA A 54 -7.01 -7.81 10.34
N GLY A 55 -7.05 -8.93 11.06
CA GLY A 55 -6.67 -8.96 12.48
C GLY A 55 -5.21 -8.59 12.74
N LEU A 56 -4.29 -8.91 11.82
CA LEU A 56 -2.86 -8.56 11.96
C LEU A 56 -2.59 -7.05 11.84
N ILE A 57 -3.43 -6.32 11.12
CA ILE A 57 -3.26 -4.89 10.85
C ILE A 57 -4.32 -4.01 11.51
N ASP A 58 -5.16 -4.60 12.37
CA ASP A 58 -6.24 -3.90 13.07
C ASP A 58 -7.24 -3.24 12.09
N ALA A 59 -7.63 -4.00 11.04
CA ALA A 59 -8.61 -3.61 10.03
C ALA A 59 -9.84 -4.52 10.05
N HIS A 60 -10.90 -4.15 9.33
CA HIS A 60 -12.04 -5.03 9.06
C HIS A 60 -11.75 -5.95 7.86
N ALA A 61 -12.30 -7.16 7.87
CA ALA A 61 -12.14 -8.09 6.74
C ALA A 61 -12.64 -7.51 5.41
N SER A 62 -13.69 -6.69 5.44
CA SER A 62 -14.22 -5.99 4.25
C SER A 62 -13.30 -4.93 3.66
N GLU A 63 -12.28 -4.49 4.41
CA GLU A 63 -11.27 -3.53 3.94
C GLU A 63 -10.08 -4.22 3.25
N ILE A 64 -10.01 -5.56 3.30
CA ILE A 64 -8.94 -6.31 2.65
C ILE A 64 -9.32 -6.62 1.20
N ILE A 65 -8.50 -6.19 0.27
CA ILE A 65 -8.65 -6.46 -1.17
C ILE A 65 -7.45 -7.28 -1.63
N PHE A 66 -7.69 -8.48 -2.14
CA PHE A 66 -6.64 -9.30 -2.76
C PHE A 66 -6.40 -8.88 -4.20
N THR A 67 -5.13 -8.68 -4.55
CA THR A 67 -4.65 -8.37 -5.90
C THR A 67 -3.56 -9.35 -6.31
N GLY A 68 -3.20 -9.36 -7.58
CA GLY A 68 -2.15 -10.24 -8.09
C GLY A 68 -0.72 -9.80 -7.73
N SER A 69 -0.53 -8.53 -7.32
CA SER A 69 0.78 -7.98 -6.95
C SER A 69 0.66 -6.69 -6.15
N GLY A 70 1.77 -6.27 -5.49
CA GLY A 70 1.85 -4.94 -4.87
C GLY A 70 1.74 -3.81 -5.90
N THR A 71 2.25 -4.01 -7.12
CA THR A 71 2.10 -3.04 -8.22
C THR A 71 0.64 -2.85 -8.60
N GLU A 72 -0.13 -3.92 -8.72
CA GLU A 72 -1.57 -3.82 -8.98
C GLU A 72 -2.29 -3.12 -7.83
N ALA A 73 -1.95 -3.44 -6.58
CA ALA A 73 -2.54 -2.80 -5.41
C ALA A 73 -2.24 -1.29 -5.37
N ASN A 74 -1.01 -0.87 -5.64
CA ASN A 74 -0.64 0.55 -5.75
C ASN A 74 -1.38 1.25 -6.89
N ASN A 75 -1.49 0.63 -8.07
CA ASN A 75 -2.28 1.17 -9.19
C ASN A 75 -3.75 1.35 -8.80
N LEU A 76 -4.34 0.34 -8.15
CA LEU A 76 -5.73 0.41 -7.70
C LEU A 76 -5.94 1.54 -6.68
N ALA A 77 -5.05 1.70 -5.73
CA ALA A 77 -5.13 2.74 -4.71
C ALA A 77 -4.99 4.14 -5.32
N LEU A 78 -3.93 4.39 -6.10
CA LEU A 78 -3.66 5.72 -6.66
C LEU A 78 -4.70 6.13 -7.69
N LYS A 79 -4.91 5.30 -8.72
CA LYS A 79 -5.85 5.60 -9.80
C LYS A 79 -7.29 5.63 -9.29
N GLY A 80 -7.65 4.69 -8.41
CA GLY A 80 -8.98 4.64 -7.81
C GLY A 80 -9.28 5.88 -6.96
N ALA A 81 -8.33 6.33 -6.13
CA ALA A 81 -8.48 7.56 -5.35
C ALA A 81 -8.59 8.80 -6.26
N TYR A 82 -7.70 8.93 -7.26
CA TYR A 82 -7.72 10.04 -8.21
C TYR A 82 -9.06 10.14 -8.94
N TRP A 83 -9.53 9.06 -9.55
CA TRP A 83 -10.81 9.05 -10.26
C TRP A 83 -12.01 9.29 -9.35
N HIS A 84 -11.98 8.71 -8.14
CA HIS A 84 -13.06 8.93 -7.17
C HIS A 84 -13.15 10.39 -6.73
N ARG A 85 -12.02 11.05 -6.51
CA ARG A 85 -11.95 12.46 -6.09
C ARG A 85 -12.36 13.43 -7.20
N ASN A 86 -12.29 13.02 -8.45
CA ASN A 86 -12.61 13.84 -9.63
C ASN A 86 -13.97 13.49 -10.29
N LYS A 87 -14.70 12.50 -9.77
CA LYS A 87 -15.95 12.00 -10.39
C LYS A 87 -17.08 13.02 -10.51
N ASP A 88 -17.14 14.00 -9.61
CA ASP A 88 -18.21 15.00 -9.54
C ASP A 88 -17.83 16.34 -10.20
N GLY A 89 -16.76 16.36 -11.02
CA GLY A 89 -16.30 17.56 -11.73
C GLY A 89 -15.55 18.57 -10.84
N ILE A 90 -15.25 18.21 -9.60
CA ILE A 90 -14.36 18.99 -8.74
C ILE A 90 -12.94 18.62 -9.14
N ALA A 91 -12.19 19.55 -9.70
CA ALA A 91 -10.82 19.31 -10.17
C ALA A 91 -9.84 19.20 -8.98
N ARG A 92 -9.57 17.98 -8.53
CA ARG A 92 -8.51 17.65 -7.59
C ARG A 92 -7.39 16.93 -8.33
N ASN A 93 -6.59 17.70 -9.04
CA ASN A 93 -5.63 17.15 -10.00
C ASN A 93 -4.25 16.87 -9.39
N LEU A 94 -3.95 17.40 -8.19
CA LEU A 94 -2.64 17.27 -7.58
C LEU A 94 -2.49 15.93 -6.86
N ILE A 95 -1.48 15.17 -7.25
CA ILE A 95 -1.04 13.95 -6.56
C ILE A 95 0.31 14.29 -5.89
N VAL A 96 0.38 14.13 -4.58
CA VAL A 96 1.60 14.41 -3.80
C VAL A 96 2.24 13.08 -3.41
N ILE A 97 3.49 12.84 -3.80
CA ILE A 97 4.22 11.62 -3.43
C ILE A 97 5.62 11.95 -2.89
N SER A 98 6.20 11.06 -2.12
CA SER A 98 7.60 11.22 -1.69
C SER A 98 8.57 11.02 -2.86
N ALA A 99 9.69 11.73 -2.87
CA ALA A 99 10.66 11.67 -3.96
C ALA A 99 11.42 10.32 -4.05
N PHE A 100 11.21 9.41 -3.12
CA PHE A 100 11.89 8.11 -3.07
C PHE A 100 10.93 6.91 -3.08
N GLU A 101 9.74 7.09 -3.65
CA GLU A 101 8.77 6.02 -3.85
C GLU A 101 9.31 4.92 -4.75
N HIS A 102 8.84 3.69 -4.52
CA HIS A 102 9.05 2.60 -5.45
C HIS A 102 8.35 2.87 -6.78
N HIS A 103 8.90 2.35 -7.89
CA HIS A 103 8.30 2.47 -9.23
C HIS A 103 6.82 2.04 -9.29
N ALA A 104 6.41 1.10 -8.44
CA ALA A 104 5.01 0.66 -8.34
C ALA A 104 4.04 1.79 -7.91
N VAL A 105 4.54 2.89 -7.32
CA VAL A 105 3.80 4.11 -6.96
C VAL A 105 4.11 5.22 -7.95
N LEU A 106 5.40 5.43 -8.28
CA LEU A 106 5.83 6.51 -9.16
C LEU A 106 5.28 6.37 -10.59
N ASP A 107 5.34 5.16 -11.17
CA ASP A 107 4.89 4.96 -12.56
C ASP A 107 3.37 5.16 -12.75
N PRO A 108 2.47 4.64 -11.88
CA PRO A 108 1.05 4.98 -11.99
C PRO A 108 0.74 6.45 -11.73
N ALA A 109 1.50 7.17 -10.86
CA ALA A 109 1.34 8.59 -10.67
C ALA A 109 1.73 9.39 -11.94
N ARG A 110 2.86 9.05 -12.56
CA ARG A 110 3.28 9.63 -13.86
C ARG A 110 2.30 9.31 -14.98
N TRP A 111 1.76 8.09 -15.00
CA TRP A 111 0.75 7.73 -15.98
C TRP A 111 -0.50 8.60 -15.85
N LEU A 112 -0.95 8.92 -14.63
CA LEU A 112 -2.06 9.85 -14.40
C LEU A 112 -1.72 11.28 -14.87
N GLU A 113 -0.47 11.71 -14.70
CA GLU A 113 0.03 13.01 -15.21
C GLU A 113 0.02 13.04 -16.74
N ASP A 114 0.55 12.00 -17.40
CA ASP A 114 0.70 11.94 -18.85
C ASP A 114 -0.64 11.80 -19.59
N PHE A 115 -1.62 11.09 -19.00
CA PHE A 115 -2.82 10.66 -19.72
C PHE A 115 -4.15 11.14 -19.13
N GLU A 116 -4.18 11.56 -17.86
CA GLU A 116 -5.43 11.90 -17.15
C GLU A 116 -5.44 13.36 -16.65
N GLY A 117 -4.41 14.14 -16.96
CA GLY A 117 -4.30 15.53 -16.59
C GLY A 117 -4.03 15.77 -15.10
N ALA A 118 -3.47 14.80 -14.41
CA ALA A 118 -2.97 14.99 -13.06
C ALA A 118 -1.71 15.88 -13.07
N GLU A 119 -1.46 16.54 -11.96
CA GLU A 119 -0.19 17.21 -11.65
C GLU A 119 0.52 16.42 -10.56
N LEU A 120 1.82 16.19 -10.71
CA LEU A 120 2.61 15.42 -9.75
C LEU A 120 3.53 16.34 -8.95
N ALA A 121 3.34 16.41 -7.64
CA ALA A 121 4.26 17.06 -6.71
C ALA A 121 5.12 16.03 -5.96
N LEU A 122 6.44 16.18 -6.06
CA LEU A 122 7.42 15.34 -5.36
C LEU A 122 7.87 16.04 -4.08
N VAL A 123 7.55 15.46 -2.92
CA VAL A 123 8.07 15.94 -1.65
C VAL A 123 9.50 15.44 -1.46
N SER A 124 10.43 16.35 -1.19
CA SER A 124 11.83 16.03 -0.93
C SER A 124 12.01 15.13 0.30
N VAL A 125 13.16 14.46 0.35
CA VAL A 125 13.60 13.68 1.50
C VAL A 125 14.94 14.20 2.00
N SER A 126 15.17 14.12 3.31
CA SER A 126 16.45 14.48 3.92
C SER A 126 17.57 13.51 3.53
N GLN A 127 18.82 13.83 3.86
CA GLN A 127 19.96 12.91 3.65
C GLN A 127 19.82 11.62 4.46
N GLU A 128 19.11 11.66 5.58
CA GLU A 128 18.80 10.49 6.40
C GLU A 128 17.63 9.66 5.82
N GLY A 129 16.98 10.12 4.74
CA GLY A 129 15.89 9.42 4.06
C GLY A 129 14.52 9.61 4.70
N PHE A 130 14.28 10.71 5.43
CA PHE A 130 12.97 11.08 5.94
C PHE A 130 12.29 12.10 5.03
N VAL A 131 10.99 11.94 4.82
CA VAL A 131 10.20 12.92 4.07
C VAL A 131 10.24 14.27 4.78
N ASP A 132 10.38 15.34 4.00
CA ASP A 132 10.37 16.72 4.50
C ASP A 132 8.94 17.13 4.86
N LEU A 133 8.61 17.02 6.15
CA LEU A 133 7.29 17.38 6.68
C LEU A 133 6.96 18.86 6.51
N GLN A 134 7.96 19.74 6.54
CA GLN A 134 7.74 21.16 6.36
C GLN A 134 7.33 21.45 4.89
N ALA A 135 8.05 20.90 3.92
CA ALA A 135 7.70 21.03 2.50
C ALA A 135 6.32 20.42 2.22
N LEU A 136 6.00 19.29 2.83
CA LEU A 136 4.67 18.68 2.70
C LEU A 136 3.57 19.58 3.29
N GLU A 137 3.79 20.14 4.49
CA GLU A 137 2.84 21.06 5.13
C GLU A 137 2.62 22.33 4.29
N GLU A 138 3.65 22.88 3.67
CA GLU A 138 3.57 24.02 2.78
C GLU A 138 2.70 23.71 1.56
N ILE A 139 2.91 22.57 0.89
CA ILE A 139 2.08 22.11 -0.24
C ILE A 139 0.61 21.94 0.19
N ILE A 140 0.36 21.29 1.32
CA ILE A 140 -1.00 21.09 1.84
C ILE A 140 -1.66 22.44 2.11
N ARG A 141 -0.98 23.36 2.81
CA ARG A 141 -1.53 24.66 3.18
C ARG A 141 -1.90 25.51 1.98
N GLU A 142 -1.08 25.49 0.92
CA GLU A 142 -1.25 26.30 -0.25
C GLU A 142 -2.26 25.71 -1.25
N ARG A 143 -2.35 24.36 -1.33
CA ARG A 143 -3.04 23.66 -2.43
C ARG A 143 -3.98 22.54 -1.99
N HIS A 144 -4.44 22.52 -0.72
CA HIS A 144 -5.26 21.42 -0.19
C HIS A 144 -6.52 21.13 -1.03
N ASP A 145 -7.15 22.15 -1.61
CA ASP A 145 -8.34 22.01 -2.46
C ASP A 145 -8.07 21.28 -3.80
N GLU A 146 -6.82 21.28 -4.24
CA GLU A 146 -6.39 20.64 -5.48
C GLU A 146 -5.89 19.20 -5.26
N ILE A 147 -5.55 18.82 -4.02
CA ILE A 147 -4.93 17.51 -3.73
C ILE A 147 -5.96 16.38 -3.85
N ALA A 148 -5.72 15.46 -4.77
CA ALA A 148 -6.47 14.21 -4.91
C ALA A 148 -6.08 13.19 -3.85
N LEU A 149 -4.77 12.99 -3.66
CA LEU A 149 -4.24 12.12 -2.61
C LEU A 149 -2.77 12.44 -2.31
N ILE A 150 -2.33 12.03 -1.12
CA ILE A 150 -0.92 11.98 -0.73
C ILE A 150 -0.52 10.51 -0.67
N SER A 151 0.66 10.14 -1.22
CA SER A 151 1.22 8.79 -1.09
C SER A 151 2.66 8.85 -0.59
N VAL A 152 2.91 8.22 0.55
CA VAL A 152 4.25 8.12 1.16
C VAL A 152 4.48 6.69 1.60
N MET A 153 5.54 6.04 1.08
CA MET A 153 5.87 4.68 1.49
C MET A 153 6.21 4.61 2.99
N HIS A 154 5.80 3.54 3.67
CA HIS A 154 6.02 3.42 5.11
C HIS A 154 7.47 3.13 5.46
N SER A 155 8.10 2.15 4.80
CA SER A 155 9.51 1.83 4.98
C SER A 155 10.21 1.75 3.63
N ASN A 156 11.29 2.49 3.49
CA ASN A 156 12.03 2.49 2.23
C ASN A 156 12.84 1.19 2.04
N ASN A 157 12.79 0.62 0.84
CA ASN A 157 13.43 -0.65 0.50
C ASN A 157 14.95 -0.53 0.32
N GLU A 158 15.48 0.67 0.08
CA GLU A 158 16.91 0.93 -0.15
C GLU A 158 17.63 1.32 1.14
N VAL A 159 17.11 2.32 1.86
CA VAL A 159 17.77 2.91 3.03
C VAL A 159 17.19 2.43 4.37
N GLY A 160 16.02 1.78 4.37
CA GLY A 160 15.43 1.17 5.56
C GLY A 160 14.75 2.13 6.52
N THR A 161 14.64 3.41 6.20
CA THR A 161 13.96 4.41 7.04
C THR A 161 12.47 4.15 7.14
N VAL A 162 11.90 4.39 8.32
CA VAL A 162 10.46 4.30 8.59
C VAL A 162 9.88 5.70 8.66
N GLN A 163 8.92 6.01 7.80
CA GLN A 163 8.37 7.35 7.67
C GLN A 163 7.36 7.68 8.78
N PRO A 164 7.25 8.96 9.18
CA PRO A 164 6.36 9.43 10.24
C PRO A 164 4.91 9.55 9.75
N LEU A 165 4.31 8.42 9.30
CA LEU A 165 2.97 8.42 8.68
C LEU A 165 1.89 9.02 9.58
N SER A 166 1.98 8.83 10.90
CA SER A 166 1.00 9.41 11.82
C SER A 166 1.00 10.94 11.81
N GLU A 167 2.15 11.57 11.54
CA GLU A 167 2.27 13.02 11.42
C GLU A 167 1.75 13.49 10.07
N ILE A 168 2.09 12.77 9.00
CA ILE A 168 1.59 13.02 7.66
C ILE A 168 0.07 12.94 7.61
N VAL A 169 -0.53 11.89 8.19
CA VAL A 169 -1.98 11.73 8.24
C VAL A 169 -2.64 12.87 9.03
N LYS A 170 -2.07 13.28 10.17
CA LYS A 170 -2.61 14.41 10.94
C LYS A 170 -2.60 15.73 10.17
N LEU A 171 -1.60 15.97 9.33
CA LEU A 171 -1.55 17.16 8.46
C LEU A 171 -2.65 17.09 7.38
N ALA A 172 -2.79 15.93 6.73
CA ALA A 172 -3.73 15.71 5.65
C ALA A 172 -5.21 15.70 6.11
N ASP A 173 -5.46 15.13 7.30
CA ASP A 173 -6.81 14.94 7.86
C ASP A 173 -7.53 16.27 8.15
N GLN A 174 -6.78 17.34 8.45
CA GLN A 174 -7.32 18.69 8.64
C GLN A 174 -8.06 19.22 7.40
N PHE A 175 -7.75 18.67 6.22
CA PHE A 175 -8.29 19.06 4.93
C PHE A 175 -8.99 17.91 4.20
N GLU A 176 -9.27 16.82 4.90
CA GLU A 176 -9.91 15.61 4.34
C GLU A 176 -9.17 15.04 3.12
N ILE A 177 -7.83 15.14 3.12
CA ILE A 177 -6.99 14.60 2.06
C ILE A 177 -6.67 13.13 2.34
N PRO A 178 -7.00 12.19 1.44
CA PRO A 178 -6.69 10.78 1.63
C PRO A 178 -5.19 10.53 1.58
N VAL A 179 -4.69 9.71 2.51
CA VAL A 179 -3.28 9.30 2.54
C VAL A 179 -3.18 7.80 2.23
N HIS A 180 -2.44 7.47 1.19
CA HIS A 180 -2.04 6.11 0.85
C HIS A 180 -0.61 5.84 1.32
N SER A 181 -0.29 4.58 1.64
CA SER A 181 1.07 4.17 1.94
C SER A 181 1.41 2.81 1.34
N ASP A 182 2.54 2.74 0.63
CA ASP A 182 3.16 1.46 0.29
C ASP A 182 3.90 0.91 1.52
N ALA A 183 3.34 -0.12 2.13
CA ALA A 183 3.88 -0.80 3.31
C ALA A 183 4.47 -2.19 2.99
N VAL A 184 4.85 -2.43 1.73
CA VAL A 184 5.41 -3.71 1.26
C VAL A 184 6.64 -4.13 2.07
N GLN A 185 7.46 -3.19 2.50
CA GLN A 185 8.66 -3.47 3.30
C GLN A 185 8.42 -3.48 4.82
N SER A 186 7.21 -3.18 5.29
CA SER A 186 6.92 -2.99 6.71
C SER A 186 6.16 -4.13 7.35
N LEU A 187 5.07 -4.58 6.71
CA LEU A 187 4.19 -5.57 7.31
C LEU A 187 4.88 -6.92 7.47
N GLY A 188 4.80 -7.46 8.70
CA GLY A 188 5.50 -8.67 9.09
C GLY A 188 6.95 -8.45 9.56
N LYS A 189 7.50 -7.22 9.42
CA LYS A 189 8.84 -6.85 9.90
C LYS A 189 8.80 -5.91 11.11
N ILE A 190 7.82 -4.99 11.11
CA ILE A 190 7.58 -4.08 12.24
C ILE A 190 6.09 -4.08 12.59
N PRO A 191 5.72 -3.77 13.84
CA PRO A 191 4.32 -3.62 14.24
C PRO A 191 3.63 -2.53 13.42
N LEU A 192 2.45 -2.83 12.87
CA LEU A 192 1.71 -1.92 12.02
C LEU A 192 0.21 -2.07 12.29
N SER A 193 -0.48 -0.94 12.53
CA SER A 193 -1.92 -0.91 12.69
C SER A 193 -2.49 0.09 11.68
N PHE A 194 -3.25 -0.41 10.72
CA PHE A 194 -3.94 0.41 9.71
C PHE A 194 -4.86 1.43 10.37
N LYS A 195 -5.66 0.97 11.34
CA LYS A 195 -6.59 1.82 12.09
C LYS A 195 -5.91 2.95 12.86
N LYS A 196 -4.79 2.66 13.55
CA LYS A 196 -4.07 3.68 14.34
C LYS A 196 -3.37 4.71 13.47
N LEU A 197 -2.92 4.29 12.28
CA LEU A 197 -2.30 5.20 11.31
C LEU A 197 -3.32 6.13 10.66
N GLY A 198 -4.61 5.74 10.56
CA GLY A 198 -5.65 6.56 9.93
C GLY A 198 -5.51 6.68 8.41
N LEU A 199 -4.85 5.72 7.77
CA LEU A 199 -4.65 5.73 6.32
C LEU A 199 -5.96 5.50 5.58
N PHE A 200 -6.10 6.14 4.42
CA PHE A 200 -7.16 5.84 3.45
C PHE A 200 -6.94 4.47 2.80
N ALA A 201 -5.71 4.18 2.38
CA ALA A 201 -5.34 2.90 1.80
C ALA A 201 -3.89 2.53 2.14
N MET A 202 -3.61 1.23 2.19
CA MET A 202 -2.28 0.69 2.43
C MET A 202 -2.02 -0.49 1.52
N THR A 203 -0.95 -0.42 0.76
CA THR A 203 -0.51 -1.52 -0.11
C THR A 203 0.46 -2.42 0.62
N LYS A 204 0.25 -3.73 0.46
CA LYS A 204 1.11 -4.77 1.00
C LYS A 204 1.28 -5.90 0.00
N ILE A 205 2.43 -6.56 0.03
CA ILE A 205 2.62 -7.81 -0.69
C ILE A 205 2.54 -9.01 0.27
N GLY A 206 1.83 -10.06 -0.14
CA GLY A 206 1.80 -11.34 0.58
C GLY A 206 3.06 -12.13 0.31
N ARG A 207 4.18 -11.76 0.94
CA ARG A 207 5.35 -12.61 0.98
C ARG A 207 5.34 -13.38 2.29
N ALA A 208 5.27 -14.70 2.22
CA ALA A 208 5.41 -15.58 3.37
C ALA A 208 6.91 -15.76 3.68
N HIS A 209 7.48 -14.78 4.36
CA HIS A 209 8.91 -14.77 4.69
C HIS A 209 9.12 -15.19 6.15
N VAL A 210 10.26 -15.83 6.40
CA VAL A 210 10.80 -16.08 7.73
C VAL A 210 11.42 -14.81 8.28
#